data_df5ac1b7e6212cefa6ff54dd62e5e73a
#
_entry.id   df5ac1b7e6212cefa6ff54dd62e5e73a
#
_cell.length_a   1.000
_cell.length_b   1.000
_cell.length_c   1.000
_cell.angle_alpha   90.00
_cell.angle_beta   90.00
_cell.angle_gamma   90.00
#
_symmetry.space_group_name_H-M   'P 1'
#
loop_
_entity.id
_entity.type
_entity.pdbx_description
1 polymer ?
#
loop_
_entity_poly.entity_id
_entity_poly.type
_entity_poly.pdbx_seq_one_letter_code
_entity_poly.pdbx_strand_id
1 'polypeptide(L)'
;EVLANRALELLGETLLREGAPVLMRAVGSGSIESVLVSIDAPWQKTSVRTEHFEQTEPFVFTRGLVAEKVASTSIKVPEQLRVDESVIGTILNGYETRNPYGKEANRASIVILTSFIDERVAEAVISMLRGFYHTKNVRPIAGNSLRFQAIRYAFPHERDALILDVTDSSTSIALVRRDLFVAIAEATSAEENDSWVKNVTSELTDIAKHYPLPRTIFLLARETKVESLQKQLGAADLGKLWLSDDPPKVVAVLPSHVSALVRQSPSSSPDLLLLLMTLFAQAREGQGE
;
A
#
# COMPACT_ATOMS: atom_id res chain seq x y z
N GLU A 1 -22.71 5.48 7.82
CA GLU A 1 -23.18 4.37 6.97
C GLU A 1 -24.16 4.86 5.88
N VAL A 2 -25.28 5.51 6.23
CA VAL A 2 -26.28 6.03 5.26
C VAL A 2 -25.66 6.99 4.23
N LEU A 3 -24.79 7.92 4.64
CA LEU A 3 -24.12 8.86 3.74
C LEU A 3 -23.12 8.16 2.80
N ALA A 4 -22.39 7.17 3.30
CA ALA A 4 -21.47 6.40 2.49
C ALA A 4 -22.19 5.58 1.43
N ASN A 5 -23.29 4.93 1.80
CA ASN A 5 -24.15 4.18 0.87
C ASN A 5 -24.69 5.08 -0.24
N ARG A 6 -25.23 6.25 0.11
CA ARG A 6 -25.73 7.20 -0.89
C ARG A 6 -24.62 7.74 -1.81
N ALA A 7 -23.43 7.99 -1.28
CA ALA A 7 -22.29 8.42 -2.10
C ALA A 7 -21.86 7.32 -3.08
N LEU A 8 -21.84 6.07 -2.65
CA LEU A 8 -21.52 4.91 -3.51
C LEU A 8 -22.61 4.69 -4.58
N GLU A 9 -23.90 4.88 -4.24
CA GLU A 9 -24.99 4.82 -5.21
C GLU A 9 -24.81 5.87 -6.31
N LEU A 10 -24.61 7.15 -5.94
CA LEU A 10 -24.40 8.23 -6.90
C LEU A 10 -23.15 7.99 -7.75
N LEU A 11 -22.07 7.49 -7.15
CA LEU A 11 -20.86 7.14 -7.88
C LEU A 11 -21.12 6.00 -8.87
N GLY A 12 -21.80 4.94 -8.45
CA GLY A 12 -22.17 3.80 -9.29
C GLY A 12 -23.02 4.22 -10.50
N GLU A 13 -24.05 5.02 -10.28
CA GLU A 13 -24.89 5.57 -11.35
C GLU A 13 -24.08 6.45 -12.33
N THR A 14 -23.21 7.29 -11.80
CA THR A 14 -22.35 8.15 -12.63
C THR A 14 -21.38 7.33 -13.47
N LEU A 15 -20.72 6.35 -12.88
CA LEU A 15 -19.82 5.45 -13.59
C LEU A 15 -20.52 4.64 -14.68
N LEU A 16 -21.73 4.15 -14.44
CA LEU A 16 -22.51 3.47 -15.47
C LEU A 16 -22.91 4.41 -16.60
N ARG A 17 -23.41 5.61 -16.26
CA ARG A 17 -23.87 6.58 -17.26
C ARG A 17 -22.72 7.15 -18.11
N GLU A 18 -21.59 7.47 -17.52
CA GLU A 18 -20.46 8.18 -18.15
C GLU A 18 -19.34 7.22 -18.54
N GLY A 19 -19.03 6.25 -17.68
CA GLY A 19 -17.93 5.32 -17.87
C GLY A 19 -18.22 4.19 -18.87
N ALA A 20 -19.45 3.61 -18.86
CA ALA A 20 -19.77 2.52 -19.76
C ALA A 20 -19.65 2.88 -21.25
N PRO A 21 -20.07 4.09 -21.73
CA PRO A 21 -19.84 4.51 -23.11
C PRO A 21 -18.36 4.70 -23.46
N VAL A 22 -17.54 5.12 -22.49
CA VAL A 22 -16.09 5.26 -22.68
C VAL A 22 -15.45 3.88 -22.79
N LEU A 23 -15.80 2.96 -21.90
CA LEU A 23 -15.34 1.58 -21.92
C LEU A 23 -15.71 0.88 -23.22
N MET A 24 -16.98 1.00 -23.67
CA MET A 24 -17.44 0.46 -24.95
C MET A 24 -16.60 0.95 -26.12
N ARG A 25 -16.24 2.23 -26.16
CA ARG A 25 -15.39 2.80 -27.22
C ARG A 25 -13.94 2.32 -27.15
N ALA A 26 -13.43 2.11 -25.93
CA ALA A 26 -12.03 1.74 -25.73
C ALA A 26 -11.75 0.25 -25.96
N VAL A 27 -12.66 -0.62 -25.52
CA VAL A 27 -12.45 -2.08 -25.50
C VAL A 27 -13.54 -2.89 -26.20
N GLY A 28 -14.53 -2.23 -26.78
CA GLY A 28 -15.64 -2.90 -27.49
C GLY A 28 -16.69 -3.56 -26.61
N SER A 29 -16.60 -3.41 -25.27
CA SER A 29 -17.55 -3.90 -24.29
C SER A 29 -17.86 -2.84 -23.26
N GLY A 30 -19.12 -2.72 -22.87
CA GLY A 30 -19.56 -1.87 -21.76
C GLY A 30 -19.73 -2.62 -20.43
N SER A 31 -19.44 -3.93 -20.41
CA SER A 31 -19.52 -4.74 -19.19
C SER A 31 -18.26 -4.61 -18.33
N ILE A 32 -18.46 -4.58 -17.01
CA ILE A 32 -17.38 -4.54 -16.02
C ILE A 32 -17.12 -5.96 -15.55
N GLU A 33 -15.92 -6.48 -15.82
CA GLU A 33 -15.52 -7.84 -15.43
C GLU A 33 -15.06 -7.91 -13.99
N SER A 34 -14.36 -6.85 -13.52
CA SER A 34 -13.84 -6.78 -12.15
C SER A 34 -13.85 -5.35 -11.62
N VAL A 35 -13.96 -5.23 -10.30
CA VAL A 35 -13.91 -3.95 -9.57
C VAL A 35 -12.86 -4.06 -8.48
N LEU A 36 -11.87 -3.16 -8.50
CA LEU A 36 -10.91 -2.98 -7.41
C LEU A 36 -11.41 -1.87 -6.49
N VAL A 37 -11.48 -2.14 -5.19
CA VAL A 37 -11.99 -1.19 -4.20
C VAL A 37 -10.91 -0.91 -3.17
N SER A 38 -10.45 0.33 -3.10
CA SER A 38 -9.55 0.80 -2.04
C SER A 38 -10.35 1.26 -0.83
N ILE A 39 -10.07 0.68 0.33
CA ILE A 39 -10.66 1.08 1.61
C ILE A 39 -9.56 1.64 2.49
N ASP A 40 -9.78 2.86 2.98
CA ASP A 40 -8.80 3.61 3.76
C ASP A 40 -9.09 3.58 5.27
N ALA A 41 -8.16 4.14 6.04
CA ALA A 41 -8.36 4.36 7.47
C ALA A 41 -9.64 5.20 7.73
N PRO A 42 -10.35 4.94 8.81
CA PRO A 42 -9.98 4.05 9.93
C PRO A 42 -10.38 2.57 9.73
N TRP A 43 -10.88 2.16 8.59
CA TRP A 43 -11.46 0.84 8.34
C TRP A 43 -10.47 -0.20 7.80
N GLN A 44 -9.20 0.16 7.74
CA GLN A 44 -8.15 -0.76 7.29
C GLN A 44 -6.96 -0.75 8.24
N LYS A 45 -6.20 -1.86 8.24
CA LYS A 45 -4.93 -2.00 8.96
C LYS A 45 -3.98 -2.85 8.13
N THR A 46 -2.75 -2.38 7.96
CA THR A 46 -1.68 -3.13 7.30
C THR A 46 -0.51 -3.30 8.25
N SER A 47 0.09 -4.48 8.24
CA SER A 47 1.25 -4.82 9.06
C SER A 47 2.24 -5.66 8.28
N VAL A 48 3.48 -5.65 8.73
CA VAL A 48 4.57 -6.48 8.20
C VAL A 48 5.09 -7.36 9.33
N ARG A 49 5.33 -8.64 9.02
CA ARG A 49 6.01 -9.58 9.91
C ARG A 49 7.09 -10.36 9.18
N THR A 50 8.09 -10.79 9.92
CA THR A 50 9.16 -11.63 9.39
C THR A 50 9.07 -13.01 10.01
N GLU A 51 9.02 -14.05 9.18
CA GLU A 51 9.01 -15.43 9.61
C GLU A 51 10.34 -16.11 9.26
N HIS A 52 10.88 -16.85 10.20
CA HIS A 52 12.16 -17.52 10.06
C HIS A 52 11.99 -19.02 9.83
N PHE A 53 12.85 -19.55 8.99
CA PHE A 53 13.02 -20.99 8.79
C PHE A 53 14.36 -21.38 9.39
N GLU A 54 14.32 -22.20 10.43
CA GLU A 54 15.49 -22.74 11.10
C GLU A 54 15.46 -24.26 10.98
N GLN A 55 16.47 -24.83 10.34
CA GLN A 55 16.68 -26.26 10.24
C GLN A 55 18.12 -26.58 10.61
N THR A 56 18.34 -27.74 11.17
CA THR A 56 19.67 -28.21 11.57
C THR A 56 20.56 -28.54 10.36
N GLU A 57 19.94 -28.91 9.25
CA GLU A 57 20.61 -29.26 7.98
C GLU A 57 20.20 -28.28 6.87
N PRO A 58 21.07 -28.13 5.83
CA PRO A 58 20.70 -27.37 4.65
C PRO A 58 19.42 -27.91 4.01
N PHE A 59 18.55 -27.01 3.59
CA PHE A 59 17.27 -27.36 2.98
C PHE A 59 17.03 -26.61 1.68
N VAL A 60 16.24 -27.22 0.80
CA VAL A 60 15.82 -26.59 -0.44
C VAL A 60 14.61 -25.68 -0.16
N PHE A 61 14.73 -24.40 -0.46
CA PHE A 61 13.65 -23.44 -0.26
C PHE A 61 12.58 -23.64 -1.33
N THR A 62 11.37 -24.03 -0.92
CA THR A 62 10.27 -24.38 -1.83
C THR A 62 9.02 -23.56 -1.61
N ARG A 63 8.14 -23.49 -2.62
CA ARG A 63 6.81 -22.85 -2.47
C ARG A 63 5.95 -23.53 -1.40
N GLY A 64 6.08 -24.86 -1.25
CA GLY A 64 5.36 -25.62 -0.22
C GLY A 64 5.74 -25.19 1.19
N LEU A 65 7.05 -25.08 1.47
CA LEU A 65 7.55 -24.59 2.76
C LEU A 65 7.01 -23.18 3.08
N VAL A 66 7.01 -22.29 2.09
CA VAL A 66 6.50 -20.93 2.27
C VAL A 66 5.00 -20.94 2.56
N ALA A 67 4.22 -21.70 1.79
CA ALA A 67 2.77 -21.79 1.97
C ALA A 67 2.41 -22.36 3.36
N GLU A 68 3.10 -23.40 3.81
CA GLU A 68 2.92 -23.98 5.13
C GLU A 68 3.25 -23.00 6.24
N LYS A 69 4.38 -22.27 6.12
CA LYS A 69 4.77 -21.24 7.09
C LYS A 69 3.76 -20.11 7.18
N VAL A 70 3.34 -19.58 6.04
CA VAL A 70 2.31 -18.52 5.97
C VAL A 70 1.01 -19.00 6.61
N ALA A 71 0.55 -20.21 6.30
CA ALA A 71 -0.68 -20.77 6.86
C ALA A 71 -0.58 -20.98 8.39
N SER A 72 0.56 -21.50 8.88
CA SER A 72 0.76 -21.79 10.31
C SER A 72 0.91 -20.52 11.16
N THR A 73 1.39 -19.42 10.59
CA THR A 73 1.58 -18.14 11.28
C THR A 73 0.51 -17.11 10.97
N SER A 74 -0.53 -17.51 10.22
CA SER A 74 -1.61 -16.64 9.81
C SER A 74 -2.44 -16.17 11.01
N ILE A 75 -2.60 -14.84 11.10
CA ILE A 75 -3.35 -14.20 12.18
C ILE A 75 -4.82 -14.05 11.78
N LYS A 76 -5.75 -14.45 12.64
CA LYS A 76 -7.16 -14.12 12.51
C LYS A 76 -7.49 -13.00 13.48
N VAL A 77 -8.05 -11.92 13.00
CA VAL A 77 -8.52 -10.81 13.81
C VAL A 77 -10.04 -10.81 13.79
N PRO A 78 -10.72 -10.83 14.94
CA PRO A 78 -12.18 -10.77 14.98
C PRO A 78 -12.72 -9.53 14.27
N GLU A 79 -13.87 -9.65 13.60
CA GLU A 79 -14.56 -8.57 12.88
C GLU A 79 -13.72 -7.90 11.77
N GLN A 80 -12.63 -8.55 11.34
CA GLN A 80 -11.79 -8.05 10.24
C GLN A 80 -11.65 -9.09 9.13
N LEU A 81 -11.90 -8.66 7.92
CA LEU A 81 -11.64 -9.42 6.70
C LEU A 81 -10.18 -9.26 6.29
N ARG A 82 -9.44 -10.37 6.21
CA ARG A 82 -8.11 -10.35 5.62
C ARG A 82 -8.22 -10.25 4.10
N VAL A 83 -7.69 -9.18 3.52
CA VAL A 83 -7.76 -8.88 2.08
C VAL A 83 -6.46 -9.08 1.34
N ASP A 84 -5.33 -9.10 2.06
CA ASP A 84 -4.02 -9.42 1.49
C ASP A 84 -3.17 -10.14 2.54
N GLU A 85 -2.43 -11.16 2.09
CA GLU A 85 -1.37 -11.83 2.82
C GLU A 85 -0.34 -12.31 1.81
N SER A 86 0.65 -11.46 1.56
CA SER A 86 1.61 -11.63 0.48
C SER A 86 3.03 -11.71 1.01
N VAL A 87 3.82 -12.66 0.51
CA VAL A 87 5.27 -12.68 0.71
C VAL A 87 5.89 -11.62 -0.19
N ILE A 88 6.35 -10.53 0.42
CA ILE A 88 6.90 -9.36 -0.28
C ILE A 88 8.44 -9.38 -0.33
N GLY A 89 9.07 -10.33 0.36
CA GLY A 89 10.52 -10.48 0.35
C GLY A 89 10.98 -11.82 0.89
N THR A 90 12.13 -12.28 0.40
CA THR A 90 12.79 -13.51 0.85
C THR A 90 14.27 -13.27 1.04
N ILE A 91 14.78 -13.71 2.18
CA ILE A 91 16.19 -13.64 2.56
C ILE A 91 16.70 -15.07 2.72
N LEU A 92 17.70 -15.46 1.92
CA LEU A 92 18.37 -16.74 2.02
C LEU A 92 19.82 -16.52 2.48
N ASN A 93 20.25 -17.21 3.52
CA ASN A 93 21.61 -17.12 4.09
C ASN A 93 22.07 -15.68 4.37
N GLY A 94 21.11 -14.77 4.71
CA GLY A 94 21.36 -13.36 4.99
C GLY A 94 21.34 -12.44 3.77
N TYR A 95 21.05 -12.97 2.57
CA TYR A 95 20.97 -12.19 1.34
C TYR A 95 19.55 -12.15 0.81
N GLU A 96 19.08 -10.96 0.45
CA GLU A 96 17.83 -10.80 -0.28
C GLU A 96 17.88 -11.55 -1.62
N THR A 97 16.82 -12.31 -1.91
CA THR A 97 16.82 -13.22 -3.05
C THR A 97 15.52 -13.09 -3.84
N ARG A 98 15.59 -12.55 -5.05
CA ARG A 98 14.40 -12.33 -5.93
C ARG A 98 13.79 -13.65 -6.43
N ASN A 99 14.62 -14.64 -6.76
CA ASN A 99 14.21 -15.98 -7.22
C ASN A 99 14.69 -17.03 -6.20
N PRO A 100 13.97 -17.21 -5.07
CA PRO A 100 14.44 -18.04 -3.97
C PRO A 100 14.18 -19.54 -4.17
N TYR A 101 13.17 -19.89 -4.97
CA TYR A 101 12.69 -21.26 -5.07
C TYR A 101 13.70 -22.18 -5.76
N GLY A 102 13.87 -23.37 -5.18
CA GLY A 102 14.83 -24.37 -5.64
C GLY A 102 16.28 -24.15 -5.18
N LYS A 103 16.56 -23.06 -4.45
CA LYS A 103 17.87 -22.80 -3.88
C LYS A 103 18.04 -23.47 -2.52
N GLU A 104 19.25 -23.92 -2.25
CA GLU A 104 19.66 -24.49 -0.97
C GLU A 104 20.00 -23.37 0.03
N ALA A 105 19.52 -23.51 1.24
CA ALA A 105 19.75 -22.54 2.31
C ALA A 105 19.97 -23.25 3.66
N ASN A 106 20.82 -22.67 4.50
CA ASN A 106 20.98 -23.09 5.89
C ASN A 106 20.01 -22.32 6.80
N ARG A 107 19.64 -21.12 6.40
CA ARG A 107 18.64 -20.28 7.07
C ARG A 107 17.89 -19.45 6.03
N ALA A 108 16.62 -19.27 6.23
CA ALA A 108 15.80 -18.45 5.39
C ALA A 108 14.85 -17.59 6.24
N SER A 109 14.44 -16.46 5.68
CA SER A 109 13.37 -15.63 6.25
C SER A 109 12.49 -15.13 5.13
N ILE A 110 11.20 -15.02 5.41
CA ILE A 110 10.24 -14.36 4.53
C ILE A 110 9.64 -13.16 5.23
N VAL A 111 9.44 -12.10 4.47
CA VAL A 111 8.73 -10.90 4.91
C VAL A 111 7.32 -10.98 4.36
N ILE A 112 6.32 -10.94 5.25
CA ILE A 112 4.90 -11.08 4.90
C ILE A 112 4.20 -9.77 5.19
N LEU A 113 3.56 -9.20 4.17
CA LEU A 113 2.63 -8.10 4.28
C LEU A 113 1.23 -8.66 4.51
N THR A 114 0.55 -8.20 5.54
CA THR A 114 -0.82 -8.63 5.84
C THR A 114 -1.71 -7.40 5.99
N SER A 115 -2.84 -7.39 5.30
CA SER A 115 -3.80 -6.31 5.36
C SER A 115 -5.20 -6.82 5.73
N PHE A 116 -5.84 -6.05 6.59
CA PHE A 116 -7.18 -6.30 7.07
C PHE A 116 -8.07 -5.09 6.79
N ILE A 117 -9.36 -5.35 6.63
CA ILE A 117 -10.41 -4.33 6.49
C ILE A 117 -11.54 -4.71 7.45
N ASP A 118 -12.22 -3.71 8.03
CA ASP A 118 -13.43 -3.93 8.80
C ASP A 118 -14.44 -4.74 7.97
N GLU A 119 -14.88 -5.88 8.52
CA GLU A 119 -15.69 -6.86 7.79
C GLU A 119 -17.04 -6.28 7.37
N ARG A 120 -17.68 -5.48 8.22
CA ARG A 120 -18.98 -4.87 7.96
C ARG A 120 -18.91 -3.85 6.83
N VAL A 121 -17.83 -3.05 6.83
CA VAL A 121 -17.58 -2.07 5.76
C VAL A 121 -17.30 -2.77 4.45
N ALA A 122 -16.45 -3.80 4.48
CA ALA A 122 -16.12 -4.59 3.29
C ALA A 122 -17.37 -5.26 2.69
N GLU A 123 -18.19 -5.92 3.51
CA GLU A 123 -19.41 -6.59 3.07
C GLU A 123 -20.43 -5.61 2.47
N ALA A 124 -20.65 -4.47 3.11
CA ALA A 124 -21.56 -3.44 2.61
C ALA A 124 -21.13 -2.91 1.24
N VAL A 125 -19.84 -2.56 1.09
CA VAL A 125 -19.29 -2.05 -0.16
C VAL A 125 -19.32 -3.12 -1.27
N ILE A 126 -18.89 -4.35 -0.96
CA ILE A 126 -18.89 -5.47 -1.92
C ILE A 126 -20.31 -5.78 -2.40
N SER A 127 -21.27 -5.86 -1.48
CA SER A 127 -22.67 -6.17 -1.80
C SER A 127 -23.27 -5.11 -2.75
N MET A 128 -23.03 -3.85 -2.45
CA MET A 128 -23.51 -2.73 -3.25
C MET A 128 -22.92 -2.75 -4.67
N LEU A 129 -21.59 -2.88 -4.79
CA LEU A 129 -20.91 -2.88 -6.09
C LEU A 129 -21.27 -4.10 -6.94
N ARG A 130 -21.51 -5.25 -6.31
CA ARG A 130 -22.06 -6.43 -7.02
C ARG A 130 -23.46 -6.17 -7.57
N GLY A 131 -24.30 -5.46 -6.83
CA GLY A 131 -25.63 -5.05 -7.29
C GLY A 131 -25.56 -4.10 -8.49
N PHE A 132 -24.68 -3.08 -8.43
CA PHE A 132 -24.54 -2.10 -9.52
C PHE A 132 -23.93 -2.66 -10.79
N TYR A 133 -22.85 -3.42 -10.69
CA TYR A 133 -22.08 -3.83 -11.86
C TYR A 133 -22.37 -5.25 -12.32
N HIS A 134 -23.23 -5.98 -11.63
CA HIS A 134 -23.57 -7.38 -11.92
C HIS A 134 -22.34 -8.29 -12.07
N THR A 135 -21.23 -7.92 -11.41
CA THR A 135 -19.99 -8.71 -11.38
C THR A 135 -19.79 -9.36 -10.03
N LYS A 136 -19.33 -10.62 -10.03
CA LYS A 136 -18.94 -11.32 -8.80
C LYS A 136 -17.49 -10.99 -8.36
N ASN A 137 -16.70 -10.42 -9.26
CA ASN A 137 -15.30 -10.15 -9.04
C ASN A 137 -15.08 -8.73 -8.47
N VAL A 138 -15.51 -8.51 -7.22
CA VAL A 138 -15.21 -7.28 -6.47
C VAL A 138 -14.10 -7.60 -5.48
N ARG A 139 -12.97 -6.92 -5.62
CA ARG A 139 -11.74 -7.14 -4.85
C ARG A 139 -11.47 -5.94 -3.93
N PRO A 140 -11.79 -6.02 -2.64
CA PRO A 140 -11.39 -5.01 -1.68
C PRO A 140 -9.89 -5.11 -1.39
N ILE A 141 -9.25 -3.97 -1.15
CA ILE A 141 -7.85 -3.87 -0.75
C ILE A 141 -7.68 -2.74 0.25
N ALA A 142 -6.75 -2.90 1.19
CA ALA A 142 -6.35 -1.83 2.08
C ALA A 142 -5.60 -0.74 1.30
N GLY A 143 -6.08 0.50 1.39
CA GLY A 143 -5.60 1.60 0.56
C GLY A 143 -4.13 1.94 0.78
N ASN A 144 -3.65 1.92 2.02
CA ASN A 144 -2.23 2.15 2.31
C ASN A 144 -1.35 1.04 1.72
N SER A 145 -1.75 -0.24 1.84
CA SER A 145 -1.02 -1.37 1.24
C SER A 145 -0.90 -1.22 -0.28
N LEU A 146 -2.02 -0.86 -0.94
CA LEU A 146 -2.06 -0.59 -2.38
C LEU A 146 -1.07 0.53 -2.73
N ARG A 147 -1.16 1.68 -2.05
CA ARG A 147 -0.31 2.84 -2.35
C ARG A 147 1.16 2.58 -2.08
N PHE A 148 1.50 1.89 -0.99
CA PHE A 148 2.88 1.50 -0.71
C PHE A 148 3.47 0.62 -1.80
N GLN A 149 2.72 -0.39 -2.27
CA GLN A 149 3.16 -1.25 -3.36
C GLN A 149 3.27 -0.48 -4.68
N ALA A 150 2.28 0.39 -4.99
CA ALA A 150 2.31 1.20 -6.21
C ALA A 150 3.51 2.17 -6.25
N ILE A 151 3.88 2.79 -5.12
CA ILE A 151 5.08 3.63 -5.02
C ILE A 151 6.34 2.81 -5.30
N ARG A 152 6.42 1.57 -4.84
CA ARG A 152 7.57 0.69 -5.15
C ARG A 152 7.68 0.41 -6.64
N TYR A 153 6.55 0.27 -7.35
CA TYR A 153 6.55 0.13 -8.82
C TYR A 153 6.88 1.43 -9.54
N ALA A 154 6.43 2.57 -9.03
CA ALA A 154 6.70 3.87 -9.63
C ALA A 154 8.18 4.30 -9.48
N PHE A 155 8.82 3.93 -8.37
CA PHE A 155 10.19 4.34 -8.04
C PHE A 155 11.10 3.12 -7.75
N PRO A 156 11.35 2.25 -8.75
CA PRO A 156 12.07 0.98 -8.54
C PRO A 156 13.55 1.16 -8.19
N HIS A 157 14.11 2.35 -8.38
CA HIS A 157 15.52 2.65 -8.06
C HIS A 157 15.72 3.14 -6.62
N GLU A 158 14.65 3.58 -5.96
CA GLU A 158 14.71 4.02 -4.55
C GLU A 158 14.52 2.82 -3.61
N ARG A 159 15.62 2.13 -3.35
CA ARG A 159 15.62 0.88 -2.56
C ARG A 159 15.41 1.10 -1.06
N ASP A 160 15.72 2.29 -0.58
CA ASP A 160 15.60 2.69 0.82
C ASP A 160 14.80 3.98 0.89
N ALA A 161 13.60 3.96 1.44
CA ALA A 161 12.70 5.10 1.54
C ALA A 161 11.74 4.99 2.72
N LEU A 162 11.29 6.13 3.23
CA LEU A 162 10.06 6.26 4.01
C LEU A 162 8.93 6.64 3.06
N ILE A 163 7.76 6.08 3.26
CA ILE A 163 6.53 6.47 2.56
C ILE A 163 5.55 6.96 3.60
N LEU A 164 5.19 8.24 3.52
CA LEU A 164 4.15 8.86 4.35
C LEU A 164 2.88 9.00 3.51
N ASP A 165 1.86 8.26 3.84
CA ASP A 165 0.56 8.28 3.19
C ASP A 165 -0.44 9.00 4.08
N VAL A 166 -0.70 10.28 3.77
CA VAL A 166 -1.49 11.19 4.59
C VAL A 166 -2.93 11.22 4.09
N THR A 167 -3.83 10.67 4.89
CA THR A 167 -5.28 10.75 4.72
C THR A 167 -5.89 11.79 5.66
N ASP A 168 -7.20 11.97 5.61
CA ASP A 168 -7.88 12.90 6.54
C ASP A 168 -7.93 12.36 7.97
N SER A 169 -7.90 11.04 8.16
CA SER A 169 -8.05 10.39 9.47
C SER A 169 -6.72 9.95 10.10
N SER A 170 -5.72 9.63 9.30
CA SER A 170 -4.44 9.14 9.78
C SER A 170 -3.31 9.34 8.76
N THR A 171 -2.08 9.14 9.21
CA THR A 171 -0.91 9.04 8.35
C THR A 171 -0.31 7.66 8.52
N SER A 172 -0.34 6.86 7.47
CA SER A 172 0.35 5.57 7.45
C SER A 172 1.80 5.79 7.04
N ILE A 173 2.72 5.17 7.78
CA ILE A 173 4.17 5.30 7.62
C ILE A 173 4.71 3.92 7.25
N ALA A 174 5.34 3.79 6.09
CA ALA A 174 6.04 2.58 5.72
C ALA A 174 7.54 2.82 5.58
N LEU A 175 8.34 2.00 6.24
CA LEU A 175 9.80 1.97 6.07
C LEU A 175 10.17 0.88 5.08
N VAL A 176 10.82 1.29 3.99
CA VAL A 176 11.41 0.41 2.99
C VAL A 176 12.93 0.39 3.16
N ARG A 177 13.52 -0.80 3.22
CA ARG A 177 14.96 -1.04 3.27
C ARG A 177 15.31 -2.15 2.29
N ARG A 178 16.25 -1.87 1.39
CA ARG A 178 16.69 -2.83 0.36
C ARG A 178 15.52 -3.48 -0.38
N ASP A 179 14.58 -2.65 -0.83
CA ASP A 179 13.34 -3.06 -1.50
C ASP A 179 12.30 -3.78 -0.62
N LEU A 180 12.53 -4.01 0.67
CA LEU A 180 11.61 -4.69 1.57
C LEU A 180 10.90 -3.71 2.50
N PHE A 181 9.60 -3.91 2.72
CA PHE A 181 8.92 -3.26 3.83
C PHE A 181 9.36 -3.91 5.14
N VAL A 182 9.98 -3.14 6.00
CA VAL A 182 10.53 -3.64 7.28
C VAL A 182 9.73 -3.17 8.48
N ALA A 183 9.01 -2.07 8.36
CA ALA A 183 8.09 -1.57 9.39
C ALA A 183 6.93 -0.80 8.75
N ILE A 184 5.76 -0.90 9.38
CA ILE A 184 4.58 -0.08 9.08
C ILE A 184 4.04 0.41 10.43
N ALA A 185 3.82 1.73 10.52
CA ALA A 185 3.22 2.39 11.67
C ALA A 185 2.09 3.30 11.21
N GLU A 186 1.27 3.76 12.14
CA GLU A 186 0.14 4.65 11.86
C GLU A 186 0.08 5.77 12.89
N ALA A 187 0.25 7.00 12.43
CA ALA A 187 0.09 8.20 13.22
C ALA A 187 -1.33 8.75 13.04
N THR A 188 -1.99 9.11 14.13
CA THR A 188 -3.31 9.76 14.07
C THR A 188 -3.18 11.13 13.44
N SER A 189 -4.11 11.47 12.52
CA SER A 189 -4.27 12.86 12.07
C SER A 189 -4.91 13.64 13.20
N ALA A 190 -4.22 14.70 13.63
CA ALA A 190 -4.83 15.65 14.55
C ALA A 190 -5.42 16.82 13.74
N GLU A 191 -6.53 17.34 14.18
CA GLU A 191 -7.20 18.46 13.52
C GLU A 191 -6.36 19.76 13.54
N GLU A 192 -5.40 19.86 14.46
CA GLU A 192 -4.46 20.99 14.56
C GLU A 192 -3.11 20.66 13.90
N ASN A 193 -2.65 21.57 13.03
CA ASN A 193 -1.43 21.40 12.21
C ASN A 193 -0.16 21.02 13.01
N ASP A 194 0.02 21.58 14.22
CA ASP A 194 1.21 21.30 15.04
C ASP A 194 1.24 19.89 15.66
N SER A 195 0.07 19.26 15.79
CA SER A 195 0.00 17.91 16.35
C SER A 195 0.30 16.83 15.33
N TRP A 196 0.06 17.05 14.02
CA TRP A 196 0.38 16.09 12.98
C TRP A 196 1.89 15.75 12.92
N VAL A 197 2.73 16.78 12.86
CA VAL A 197 4.19 16.61 12.84
C VAL A 197 4.69 15.90 14.09
N LYS A 198 4.14 16.23 15.26
CA LYS A 198 4.51 15.58 16.53
C LYS A 198 4.15 14.08 16.51
N ASN A 199 2.96 13.73 16.01
CA ASN A 199 2.53 12.34 15.92
C ASN A 199 3.39 11.56 14.94
N VAL A 200 3.65 12.10 13.75
CA VAL A 200 4.55 11.49 12.76
C VAL A 200 5.96 11.34 13.33
N THR A 201 6.50 12.36 14.01
CA THR A 201 7.83 12.34 14.62
C THR A 201 7.91 11.28 15.73
N SER A 202 6.85 11.10 16.51
CA SER A 202 6.78 10.04 17.54
C SER A 202 6.93 8.66 16.92
N GLU A 203 6.15 8.36 15.88
CA GLU A 203 6.20 7.07 15.18
C GLU A 203 7.56 6.85 14.49
N LEU A 204 8.12 7.89 13.85
CA LEU A 204 9.46 7.82 13.27
C LEU A 204 10.53 7.57 14.34
N THR A 205 10.37 8.13 15.53
CA THR A 205 11.29 7.90 16.67
C THR A 205 11.24 6.44 17.12
N ASP A 206 10.06 5.85 17.18
CA ASP A 206 9.91 4.44 17.55
C ASP A 206 10.49 3.51 16.47
N ILE A 207 10.28 3.81 15.21
CA ILE A 207 10.92 3.08 14.09
C ILE A 207 12.45 3.22 14.16
N ALA A 208 12.96 4.42 14.45
CA ALA A 208 14.40 4.71 14.51
C ALA A 208 15.14 3.95 15.62
N LYS A 209 14.45 3.51 16.68
CA LYS A 209 15.04 2.65 17.73
C LYS A 209 15.50 1.28 17.18
N HIS A 210 14.86 0.83 16.10
CA HIS A 210 15.09 -0.51 15.55
C HIS A 210 15.76 -0.49 14.18
N TYR A 211 15.57 0.58 13.41
CA TYR A 211 16.02 0.69 12.03
C TYR A 211 16.58 2.09 11.73
N PRO A 212 17.76 2.20 11.10
CA PRO A 212 18.24 3.49 10.62
C PRO A 212 17.30 4.02 9.53
N LEU A 213 16.86 5.28 9.67
CA LEU A 213 15.93 5.91 8.74
C LEU A 213 16.64 6.29 7.43
N PRO A 214 16.03 6.02 6.26
CA PRO A 214 16.54 6.42 4.95
C PRO A 214 16.31 7.92 4.73
N ARG A 215 17.14 8.53 3.87
CA ARG A 215 17.06 9.98 3.59
C ARG A 215 15.88 10.38 2.71
N THR A 216 15.40 9.48 1.86
CA THR A 216 14.27 9.75 0.96
C THR A 216 12.95 9.50 1.68
N ILE A 217 12.10 10.52 1.71
CA ILE A 217 10.73 10.46 2.21
C ILE A 217 9.79 10.73 1.05
N PHE A 218 9.01 9.75 0.62
CA PHE A 218 7.89 9.97 -0.29
C PHE A 218 6.67 10.43 0.49
N LEU A 219 6.13 11.58 0.12
CA LEU A 219 4.92 12.15 0.71
C LEU A 219 3.76 12.00 -0.27
N LEU A 220 2.77 11.20 0.12
CA LEU A 220 1.49 11.08 -0.55
C LEU A 220 0.45 11.85 0.25
N ALA A 221 -0.22 12.79 -0.37
CA ALA A 221 -1.30 13.57 0.23
C ALA A 221 -2.18 14.17 -0.86
N ARG A 222 -3.32 14.70 -0.49
CA ARG A 222 -4.12 15.53 -1.42
C ARG A 222 -3.29 16.72 -1.90
N GLU A 223 -3.37 17.02 -3.18
CA GLU A 223 -2.60 18.08 -3.83
C GLU A 223 -2.66 19.40 -3.07
N THR A 224 -3.85 19.77 -2.56
CA THR A 224 -4.07 20.99 -1.78
C THR A 224 -3.34 21.04 -0.43
N LYS A 225 -2.89 19.88 0.11
CA LYS A 225 -2.21 19.78 1.40
C LYS A 225 -0.69 19.56 1.27
N VAL A 226 -0.22 19.12 0.10
CA VAL A 226 1.18 18.69 -0.13
C VAL A 226 2.18 19.75 0.28
N GLU A 227 2.02 20.98 -0.20
CA GLU A 227 2.97 22.08 0.07
C GLU A 227 3.05 22.42 1.56
N SER A 228 1.90 22.48 2.24
CA SER A 228 1.83 22.74 3.68
C SER A 228 2.53 21.62 4.48
N LEU A 229 2.27 20.36 4.13
CA LEU A 229 2.86 19.22 4.81
C LEU A 229 4.37 19.12 4.57
N GLN A 230 4.85 19.40 3.36
CA GLN A 230 6.29 19.48 3.07
C GLN A 230 6.97 20.56 3.90
N LYS A 231 6.36 21.75 4.01
CA LYS A 231 6.88 22.84 4.82
C LYS A 231 6.93 22.48 6.30
N GLN A 232 5.90 21.82 6.82
CA GLN A 232 5.86 21.35 8.19
C GLN A 232 6.95 20.31 8.48
N LEU A 233 7.14 19.32 7.61
CA LEU A 233 8.22 18.33 7.75
C LEU A 233 9.61 18.99 7.65
N GLY A 234 9.78 19.95 6.75
CA GLY A 234 11.04 20.68 6.60
C GLY A 234 11.38 21.59 7.78
N ALA A 235 10.37 22.09 8.50
CA ALA A 235 10.54 22.91 9.70
C ALA A 235 10.75 22.08 10.98
N ALA A 236 10.42 20.78 10.95
CA ALA A 236 10.55 19.88 12.09
C ALA A 236 12.04 19.55 12.33
N ASP A 237 12.47 19.56 13.60
CA ASP A 237 13.82 19.11 14.00
C ASP A 237 13.92 17.57 13.92
N LEU A 238 13.86 17.07 12.71
CA LEU A 238 13.97 15.63 12.43
C LEU A 238 15.44 15.17 12.35
N GLY A 239 16.40 16.08 12.30
CA GLY A 239 17.83 15.77 12.11
C GLY A 239 18.39 14.77 13.12
N LYS A 240 17.88 14.78 14.35
CA LYS A 240 18.28 13.85 15.41
C LYS A 240 17.90 12.38 15.17
N LEU A 241 16.95 12.15 14.29
CA LEU A 241 16.47 10.78 13.96
C LEU A 241 17.32 10.13 12.87
N TRP A 242 18.08 10.93 12.13
CA TRP A 242 18.94 10.44 11.06
C TRP A 242 20.40 10.33 11.54
N LEU A 243 21.08 9.30 11.08
CA LEU A 243 22.53 9.11 11.36
C LEU A 243 23.43 10.05 10.52
N SER A 244 22.84 10.93 9.71
CA SER A 244 23.54 11.86 8.82
C SER A 244 23.21 13.29 9.20
N ASP A 245 24.19 14.17 9.12
CA ASP A 245 24.02 15.62 9.33
C ASP A 245 23.16 16.30 8.25
N ASP A 246 22.97 15.63 7.11
CA ASP A 246 22.13 16.14 6.03
C ASP A 246 20.63 15.89 6.33
N PRO A 247 19.77 16.88 6.09
CA PRO A 247 18.33 16.72 6.30
C PRO A 247 17.72 15.68 5.33
N PRO A 248 16.62 15.04 5.72
CA PRO A 248 15.92 14.12 4.82
C PRO A 248 15.36 14.86 3.61
N LYS A 249 15.37 14.18 2.46
CA LYS A 249 14.79 14.68 1.21
C LYS A 249 13.31 14.29 1.13
N VAL A 250 12.42 15.26 1.26
CA VAL A 250 10.97 15.06 1.12
C VAL A 250 10.57 15.22 -0.35
N VAL A 251 10.10 14.14 -0.96
CA VAL A 251 9.63 14.07 -2.34
C VAL A 251 8.11 13.94 -2.35
N ALA A 252 7.40 14.99 -2.72
CA ALA A 252 5.97 14.90 -2.96
C ALA A 252 5.70 14.04 -4.18
N VAL A 253 4.85 13.04 -4.03
CA VAL A 253 4.41 12.22 -5.15
C VAL A 253 3.26 12.94 -5.84
N LEU A 254 3.48 13.30 -7.09
CA LEU A 254 2.51 14.03 -7.93
C LEU A 254 1.95 13.11 -9.02
N PRO A 255 0.75 13.41 -9.57
CA PRO A 255 0.21 12.67 -10.70
C PRO A 255 1.17 12.52 -11.88
N SER A 256 1.98 13.55 -12.16
CA SER A 256 2.98 13.56 -13.23
C SER A 256 4.06 12.48 -13.08
N HIS A 257 4.37 12.05 -11.86
CA HIS A 257 5.35 10.98 -11.60
C HIS A 257 4.83 9.59 -11.99
N VAL A 258 3.51 9.39 -11.99
CA VAL A 258 2.87 8.10 -12.19
C VAL A 258 2.18 8.01 -13.55
N SER A 259 1.72 9.14 -14.09
CA SER A 259 0.91 9.23 -15.31
C SER A 259 1.54 8.57 -16.53
N ALA A 260 2.87 8.64 -16.66
CA ALA A 260 3.61 8.02 -17.78
C ALA A 260 3.66 6.48 -17.69
N LEU A 261 3.38 5.90 -16.51
CA LEU A 261 3.45 4.46 -16.25
C LEU A 261 2.10 3.76 -16.50
N VAL A 262 1.02 4.50 -16.68
CA VAL A 262 -0.33 3.95 -16.86
C VAL A 262 -0.96 4.49 -18.13
N ARG A 263 -1.83 3.69 -18.76
CA ARG A 263 -2.61 4.15 -19.91
C ARG A 263 -3.75 5.04 -19.44
N GLN A 264 -3.84 6.24 -19.99
CA GLN A 264 -4.88 7.22 -19.63
C GLN A 264 -5.70 7.62 -20.85
N SER A 265 -6.95 8.00 -20.61
CA SER A 265 -7.75 8.70 -21.62
C SER A 265 -7.28 10.15 -21.74
N PRO A 266 -7.15 10.72 -22.95
CA PRO A 266 -6.72 12.11 -23.14
C PRO A 266 -7.62 13.16 -22.48
N SER A 267 -8.85 12.80 -22.13
CA SER A 267 -9.86 13.69 -21.55
C SER A 267 -9.91 13.66 -20.00
N SER A 268 -9.09 12.82 -19.34
CA SER A 268 -9.11 12.71 -17.88
C SER A 268 -8.09 13.63 -17.23
N SER A 269 -8.53 14.38 -16.20
CA SER A 269 -7.60 14.97 -15.24
C SER A 269 -7.07 13.86 -14.35
N PRO A 270 -5.74 13.65 -14.27
CA PRO A 270 -5.20 12.53 -13.54
C PRO A 270 -5.34 12.75 -12.02
N ASP A 271 -6.12 11.89 -11.36
CA ASP A 271 -6.14 11.77 -9.91
C ASP A 271 -5.05 10.82 -9.45
N LEU A 272 -4.23 11.23 -8.46
CA LEU A 272 -3.10 10.45 -7.99
C LEU A 272 -3.51 9.08 -7.45
N LEU A 273 -4.61 9.02 -6.68
CA LEU A 273 -5.05 7.76 -6.07
C LEU A 273 -5.52 6.78 -7.14
N LEU A 274 -6.25 7.25 -8.15
CA LEU A 274 -6.69 6.42 -9.28
C LEU A 274 -5.50 5.94 -10.13
N LEU A 275 -4.48 6.79 -10.32
CA LEU A 275 -3.25 6.39 -11.02
C LEU A 275 -2.50 5.30 -10.26
N LEU A 276 -2.36 5.44 -8.93
CA LEU A 276 -1.73 4.43 -8.09
C LEU A 276 -2.52 3.11 -8.07
N MET A 277 -3.86 3.18 -8.03
CA MET A 277 -4.73 2.00 -8.14
C MET A 277 -4.53 1.27 -9.47
N THR A 278 -4.47 2.03 -10.56
CA THR A 278 -4.26 1.47 -11.91
C THR A 278 -2.87 0.83 -12.03
N LEU A 279 -1.83 1.51 -11.55
CA LEU A 279 -0.47 0.98 -11.54
C LEU A 279 -0.35 -0.30 -10.73
N PHE A 280 -0.99 -0.34 -9.55
CA PHE A 280 -1.04 -1.53 -8.71
C PHE A 280 -1.73 -2.71 -9.42
N ALA A 281 -2.87 -2.47 -10.06
CA ALA A 281 -3.60 -3.51 -10.79
C ALA A 281 -2.75 -4.10 -11.93
N GLN A 282 -2.13 -3.23 -12.75
CA GLN A 282 -1.24 -3.65 -13.85
C GLN A 282 -0.03 -4.45 -13.36
N ALA A 283 0.58 -4.03 -12.25
CA ALA A 283 1.76 -4.72 -11.71
C ALA A 283 1.43 -6.13 -11.18
N ARG A 284 0.22 -6.33 -10.64
CA ARG A 284 -0.24 -7.66 -10.19
C ARG A 284 -0.63 -8.59 -11.33
N GLU A 285 -1.20 -8.06 -12.40
CA GLU A 285 -1.50 -8.84 -13.61
C GLU A 285 -0.21 -9.37 -14.26
N GLY A 286 0.84 -8.55 -14.32
CA GLY A 286 2.15 -8.96 -14.85
C GLY A 286 2.95 -9.94 -13.97
N GLN A 287 2.54 -10.18 -12.73
CA GLN A 287 3.17 -11.17 -11.83
C GLN A 287 2.43 -12.51 -11.79
N GLY A 288 1.25 -12.58 -12.40
CA GLY A 288 0.38 -13.78 -12.43
C GLY A 288 0.67 -14.72 -13.60
N GLU A 289 1.59 -14.36 -14.53
CA GLU A 289 2.16 -15.22 -15.56
C GLU A 289 3.54 -15.76 -15.08
#